data_92e2abed19eb1eefb78078c4e3afc168
#
_entry.id   92e2abed19eb1eefb78078c4e3afc168
#
_cell.length_a   1.000
_cell.length_b   1.000
_cell.length_c   1.000
_cell.angle_alpha   90.00
_cell.angle_beta   90.00
_cell.angle_gamma   90.00
#
_symmetry.space_group_name_H-M   'P 1'
#
loop_
_entity.id
_entity.type
_entity.pdbx_description
1 polymer ?
#
loop_
_entity_poly.entity_id
_entity_poly.type
_entity_poly.pdbx_seq_one_letter_code
_entity_poly.pdbx_strand_id
1 'polypeptide(L)'
;VIDLYQIHWSNRSVPIAETLGAMEELVDRGMVRYIGVSNFSVAEMREAQQAMTKNPLVSNQVLYNLKRREIERDLIPYCADNDITVIAYTPLADGSLAGRSRLLPDKRGAVLEQVAQESGKTQAQVALNWCLSRPNVIVIPKTNNVERTVENCEASGWSLSSEQVTMLDAAFPI
;
A
#
# COMPACT_ATOMS: atom_id res chain seq x y z
N VAL A 1 14.11 16.35 12.20
CA VAL A 1 12.99 16.55 11.24
C VAL A 1 12.39 15.18 10.90
N ILE A 2 11.06 15.09 10.93
CA ILE A 2 10.31 13.91 10.50
C ILE A 2 9.91 14.12 9.04
N ASP A 3 10.21 13.17 8.15
CA ASP A 3 9.86 13.33 6.73
C ASP A 3 8.36 13.15 6.50
N LEU A 4 7.75 12.12 7.09
CA LEU A 4 6.31 11.86 6.99
C LEU A 4 5.75 11.52 8.38
N TYR A 5 4.79 12.32 8.86
CA TYR A 5 4.09 12.10 10.12
C TYR A 5 2.64 11.71 9.83
N GLN A 6 2.22 10.55 10.34
CA GLN A 6 0.93 9.95 9.99
C GLN A 6 0.04 9.72 11.20
N ILE A 7 -1.26 10.02 11.05
CA ILE A 7 -2.28 9.54 11.99
C ILE A 7 -2.45 8.04 11.76
N HIS A 8 -2.19 7.21 12.78
CA HIS A 8 -2.21 5.74 12.64
C HIS A 8 -3.64 5.19 12.46
N TRP A 9 -4.59 5.73 13.21
CA TRP A 9 -6.02 5.42 13.13
C TRP A 9 -6.84 6.68 13.39
N SER A 10 -7.98 6.81 12.73
CA SER A 10 -8.92 7.86 13.05
C SER A 10 -9.47 7.68 14.48
N ASN A 11 -9.58 8.77 15.23
CA ASN A 11 -10.17 8.79 16.55
C ASN A 11 -11.38 9.71 16.56
N ARG A 12 -12.56 9.15 16.55
CA ARG A 12 -13.83 9.90 16.52
C ARG A 12 -14.13 10.70 17.80
N SER A 13 -13.38 10.45 18.89
CA SER A 13 -13.53 11.23 20.13
C SER A 13 -12.78 12.58 20.07
N VAL A 14 -11.91 12.79 19.09
CA VAL A 14 -11.19 14.04 18.86
C VAL A 14 -11.51 14.52 17.44
N PRO A 15 -12.01 15.75 17.26
CA PRO A 15 -12.23 16.31 15.94
C PRO A 15 -10.96 16.25 15.11
N ILE A 16 -11.07 15.75 13.88
CA ILE A 16 -9.91 15.58 13.00
C ILE A 16 -9.18 16.91 12.74
N ALA A 17 -9.92 18.01 12.71
CA ALA A 17 -9.37 19.35 12.52
C ALA A 17 -8.40 19.78 13.65
N GLU A 18 -8.65 19.36 14.89
CA GLU A 18 -7.74 19.65 16.01
C GLU A 18 -6.41 18.91 15.83
N THR A 19 -6.48 17.62 15.48
CA THR A 19 -5.28 16.80 15.26
C THR A 19 -4.47 17.31 14.07
N LEU A 20 -5.13 17.56 12.94
CA LEU A 20 -4.46 18.05 11.73
C LEU A 20 -3.93 19.47 11.89
N GLY A 21 -4.66 20.35 12.59
CA GLY A 21 -4.19 21.69 12.92
C GLY A 21 -2.89 21.66 13.71
N ALA A 22 -2.79 20.80 14.73
CA ALA A 22 -1.56 20.61 15.48
C ALA A 22 -0.40 20.04 14.61
N MET A 23 -0.73 19.14 13.65
CA MET A 23 0.28 18.63 12.71
C MET A 23 0.75 19.70 11.72
N GLU A 24 -0.14 20.58 11.25
CA GLU A 24 0.22 21.74 10.41
C GLU A 24 1.15 22.70 11.14
N GLU A 25 0.92 22.94 12.45
CA GLU A 25 1.85 23.75 13.27
C GLU A 25 3.26 23.13 13.34
N LEU A 26 3.36 21.80 13.37
CA LEU A 26 4.67 21.12 13.34
C LEU A 26 5.37 21.28 11.98
N VAL A 27 4.60 21.34 10.89
CA VAL A 27 5.14 21.65 9.57
C VAL A 27 5.63 23.09 9.52
N ASP A 28 4.83 24.06 9.98
CA ASP A 28 5.22 25.48 10.04
C ASP A 28 6.52 25.71 10.86
N ARG A 29 6.72 24.90 11.90
CA ARG A 29 7.93 24.92 12.72
C ARG A 29 9.12 24.16 12.09
N GLY A 30 8.97 23.58 10.92
CA GLY A 30 9.99 22.80 10.24
C GLY A 30 10.37 21.48 10.95
N MET A 31 9.53 20.97 11.83
CA MET A 31 9.74 19.71 12.56
C MET A 31 9.25 18.50 11.77
N VAL A 32 8.26 18.70 10.91
CA VAL A 32 7.64 17.71 10.02
C VAL A 32 7.69 18.25 8.60
N ARG A 33 7.92 17.39 7.60
CA ARG A 33 7.87 17.79 6.18
C ARG A 33 6.50 17.54 5.55
N TYR A 34 5.94 16.36 5.78
CA TYR A 34 4.69 15.92 5.15
C TYR A 34 3.74 15.29 6.17
N ILE A 35 2.44 15.48 5.95
CA ILE A 35 1.36 14.91 6.76
C ILE A 35 0.66 13.81 5.97
N GLY A 36 0.44 12.66 6.62
CA GLY A 36 -0.31 11.54 6.10
C GLY A 36 -1.28 10.96 7.11
N VAL A 37 -2.02 9.97 6.66
CA VAL A 37 -2.94 9.19 7.51
C VAL A 37 -2.74 7.70 7.29
N SER A 38 -3.40 6.87 8.09
CA SER A 38 -3.43 5.42 7.93
C SER A 38 -4.81 4.88 8.26
N ASN A 39 -5.29 3.93 7.44
CA ASN A 39 -6.58 3.27 7.60
C ASN A 39 -7.81 4.20 7.49
N PHE A 40 -7.70 5.25 6.70
CA PHE A 40 -8.80 6.17 6.42
C PHE A 40 -9.59 5.70 5.19
N SER A 41 -10.91 5.69 5.30
CA SER A 41 -11.83 5.55 4.19
C SER A 41 -11.84 6.81 3.31
N VAL A 42 -12.43 6.75 2.11
CA VAL A 42 -12.61 7.93 1.24
C VAL A 42 -13.36 9.06 1.96
N ALA A 43 -14.37 8.73 2.77
CA ALA A 43 -15.12 9.73 3.54
C ALA A 43 -14.22 10.45 4.57
N GLU A 44 -13.43 9.69 5.34
CA GLU A 44 -12.48 10.24 6.31
C GLU A 44 -11.34 11.01 5.63
N MET A 45 -10.89 10.58 4.44
CA MET A 45 -9.91 11.32 3.64
C MET A 45 -10.44 12.69 3.23
N ARG A 46 -11.70 12.75 2.76
CA ARG A 46 -12.36 14.03 2.41
C ARG A 46 -12.51 14.95 3.61
N GLU A 47 -12.92 14.42 4.76
CA GLU A 47 -13.01 15.18 6.00
C GLU A 47 -11.64 15.72 6.42
N ALA A 48 -10.59 14.89 6.35
CA ALA A 48 -9.23 15.30 6.65
C ALA A 48 -8.74 16.42 5.70
N GLN A 49 -8.94 16.27 4.38
CA GLN A 49 -8.55 17.30 3.41
C GLN A 49 -9.31 18.64 3.60
N GLN A 50 -10.61 18.57 3.97
CA GLN A 50 -11.38 19.77 4.28
C GLN A 50 -10.92 20.47 5.56
N ALA A 51 -10.39 19.70 6.52
CA ALA A 51 -9.87 20.24 7.78
C ALA A 51 -8.46 20.85 7.63
N MET A 52 -7.70 20.44 6.62
CA MET A 52 -6.36 21.00 6.36
C MET A 52 -6.48 22.36 5.68
N THR A 53 -5.67 23.31 6.14
CA THR A 53 -5.76 24.70 5.71
C THR A 53 -4.55 25.20 4.92
N LYS A 54 -3.40 24.55 5.07
CA LYS A 54 -2.13 25.03 4.53
C LYS A 54 -1.36 23.98 3.74
N ASN A 55 -1.47 22.72 4.16
CA ASN A 55 -0.64 21.63 3.63
C ASN A 55 -1.50 20.55 2.97
N PRO A 56 -1.03 19.89 1.91
CA PRO A 56 -1.74 18.75 1.34
C PRO A 56 -1.59 17.51 2.25
N LEU A 57 -2.62 16.65 2.24
CA LEU A 57 -2.51 15.29 2.73
C LEU A 57 -1.82 14.44 1.65
N VAL A 58 -0.65 13.86 1.95
CA VAL A 58 0.21 13.25 0.92
C VAL A 58 0.14 11.73 0.88
N SER A 59 -0.35 11.07 1.92
CA SER A 59 -0.40 9.60 1.94
C SER A 59 -1.55 9.05 2.77
N ASN A 60 -2.00 7.84 2.39
CA ASN A 60 -2.83 6.98 3.23
C ASN A 60 -2.20 5.58 3.29
N GLN A 61 -1.79 5.14 4.48
CA GLN A 61 -1.21 3.82 4.67
C GLN A 61 -2.31 2.82 5.03
N VAL A 62 -2.51 1.79 4.16
CA VAL A 62 -3.65 0.86 4.26
C VAL A 62 -3.24 -0.57 3.96
N LEU A 63 -4.05 -1.54 4.44
CA LEU A 63 -3.89 -2.95 4.11
C LEU A 63 -4.19 -3.15 2.61
N TYR A 64 -3.18 -3.62 1.87
CA TYR A 64 -3.36 -3.93 0.46
C TYR A 64 -2.41 -5.02 -0.02
N ASN A 65 -2.94 -6.03 -0.65
CA ASN A 65 -2.22 -7.14 -1.26
C ASN A 65 -3.16 -7.94 -2.18
N LEU A 66 -2.65 -8.94 -2.92
CA LEU A 66 -3.44 -9.80 -3.81
C LEU A 66 -4.68 -10.44 -3.15
N LYS A 67 -4.67 -10.70 -1.84
CA LYS A 67 -5.80 -11.31 -1.11
C LYS A 67 -6.77 -10.28 -0.50
N ARG A 68 -6.37 -9.01 -0.43
CA ARG A 68 -7.12 -7.92 0.20
C ARG A 68 -7.10 -6.72 -0.73
N ARG A 69 -8.09 -6.67 -1.62
CA ARG A 69 -8.17 -5.78 -2.78
C ARG A 69 -9.33 -4.78 -2.69
N GLU A 70 -10.06 -4.77 -1.59
CA GLU A 70 -11.31 -4.00 -1.44
C GLU A 70 -11.14 -2.51 -1.76
N ILE A 71 -9.95 -1.95 -1.46
CA ILE A 71 -9.62 -0.54 -1.69
C ILE A 71 -9.48 -0.16 -3.17
N GLU A 72 -9.44 -1.14 -4.09
CA GLU A 72 -9.40 -0.86 -5.54
C GLU A 72 -10.72 -0.28 -6.05
N ARG A 73 -11.83 -0.47 -5.32
CA ARG A 73 -13.15 -0.01 -5.74
C ARG A 73 -13.31 1.51 -5.67
N ASP A 74 -12.67 2.13 -4.69
CA ASP A 74 -12.89 3.55 -4.38
C ASP A 74 -11.63 4.28 -3.90
N LEU A 75 -10.87 3.71 -2.96
CA LEU A 75 -9.78 4.41 -2.30
C LEU A 75 -8.56 4.63 -3.23
N ILE A 76 -8.13 3.60 -3.98
CA ILE A 76 -7.01 3.75 -4.93
C ILE A 76 -7.34 4.79 -6.01
N PRO A 77 -8.51 4.73 -6.70
CA PRO A 77 -8.90 5.78 -7.63
C PRO A 77 -8.93 7.16 -6.99
N TYR A 78 -9.54 7.27 -5.81
CA TYR A 78 -9.60 8.54 -5.09
C TYR A 78 -8.21 9.12 -4.77
N CYS A 79 -7.29 8.28 -4.29
CA CYS A 79 -5.93 8.69 -3.99
C CYS A 79 -5.17 9.12 -5.26
N ALA A 80 -5.34 8.40 -6.38
CA ALA A 80 -4.74 8.76 -7.65
C ALA A 80 -5.24 10.12 -8.18
N ASP A 81 -6.55 10.37 -8.08
CA ASP A 81 -7.17 11.63 -8.53
C ASP A 81 -6.77 12.85 -7.66
N ASN A 82 -6.26 12.60 -6.44
CA ASN A 82 -5.89 13.66 -5.49
C ASN A 82 -4.38 13.71 -5.19
N ASP A 83 -3.53 13.08 -5.99
CA ASP A 83 -2.07 13.02 -5.80
C ASP A 83 -1.64 12.46 -4.42
N ILE A 84 -2.42 11.52 -3.87
CA ILE A 84 -2.15 10.89 -2.57
C ILE A 84 -1.49 9.54 -2.79
N THR A 85 -0.36 9.28 -2.13
CA THR A 85 0.32 8.00 -2.18
C THR A 85 -0.38 6.98 -1.27
N VAL A 86 -0.74 5.83 -1.83
CA VAL A 86 -1.16 4.65 -1.07
C VAL A 86 0.08 3.89 -0.61
N ILE A 87 0.27 3.76 0.71
CA ILE A 87 1.34 2.96 1.30
C ILE A 87 0.75 1.61 1.73
N ALA A 88 1.01 0.57 0.93
CA ALA A 88 0.47 -0.76 1.16
C ALA A 88 1.22 -1.49 2.29
N TYR A 89 0.59 -1.65 3.45
CA TYR A 89 1.14 -2.50 4.51
C TYR A 89 0.66 -3.96 4.35
N THR A 90 1.42 -4.90 4.93
CA THR A 90 1.21 -6.35 4.81
C THR A 90 1.08 -6.81 3.34
N PRO A 91 1.95 -6.32 2.42
CA PRO A 91 1.79 -6.57 1.00
C PRO A 91 2.00 -8.04 0.61
N LEU A 92 2.63 -8.85 1.47
CA LEU A 92 2.83 -10.29 1.30
C LEU A 92 1.84 -11.15 2.09
N ALA A 93 0.75 -10.57 2.63
CA ALA A 93 -0.27 -11.28 3.40
C ALA A 93 0.34 -12.21 4.45
N ASP A 94 1.16 -11.64 5.35
CA ASP A 94 1.89 -12.33 6.43
C ASP A 94 2.78 -13.48 5.91
N GLY A 95 3.33 -13.32 4.70
CA GLY A 95 4.21 -14.28 4.04
C GLY A 95 3.48 -15.39 3.27
N SER A 96 2.16 -15.42 3.28
CA SER A 96 1.38 -16.43 2.55
C SER A 96 1.43 -16.27 1.03
N LEU A 97 1.84 -15.10 0.53
CA LEU A 97 2.11 -14.83 -0.89
C LEU A 97 3.59 -14.99 -1.26
N ALA A 98 4.43 -15.46 -0.34
CA ALA A 98 5.87 -15.64 -0.56
C ALA A 98 6.26 -17.11 -0.79
N GLY A 99 5.34 -17.96 -1.22
CA GLY A 99 5.62 -19.38 -1.54
C GLY A 99 5.94 -20.25 -0.33
N ARG A 100 5.61 -19.82 0.89
CA ARG A 100 5.99 -20.52 2.14
C ARG A 100 4.89 -21.39 2.73
N SER A 101 3.69 -21.35 2.17
CA SER A 101 2.61 -22.22 2.61
C SER A 101 2.82 -23.61 2.04
N ARG A 102 3.10 -24.59 2.90
CA ARG A 102 3.16 -26.02 2.58
C ARG A 102 1.76 -26.65 2.41
N LEU A 103 0.70 -25.89 2.56
CA LEU A 103 -0.66 -26.35 2.27
C LEU A 103 -0.80 -26.50 0.74
N LEU A 104 -1.50 -27.54 0.33
CA LEU A 104 -1.80 -27.82 -1.10
C LEU A 104 -2.11 -26.50 -1.82
N PRO A 105 -1.46 -26.22 -2.95
CA PRO A 105 -1.68 -24.97 -3.67
C PRO A 105 -3.15 -24.92 -4.06
N ASP A 106 -3.87 -23.94 -3.51
CA ASP A 106 -5.17 -23.58 -4.06
C ASP A 106 -4.95 -23.02 -5.48
N LYS A 107 -6.01 -22.90 -6.26
CA LYS A 107 -5.90 -22.36 -7.63
C LYS A 107 -5.18 -21.01 -7.70
N ARG A 108 -5.29 -20.19 -6.66
CA ARG A 108 -4.66 -18.87 -6.55
C ARG A 108 -3.13 -18.97 -6.41
N GLY A 109 -2.68 -19.88 -5.55
CA GLY A 109 -1.25 -20.15 -5.36
C GLY A 109 -0.62 -20.71 -6.64
N ALA A 110 -1.33 -21.57 -7.37
CA ALA A 110 -0.85 -22.12 -8.65
C ALA A 110 -0.66 -21.04 -9.73
N VAL A 111 -1.59 -20.06 -9.82
CA VAL A 111 -1.45 -18.94 -10.76
C VAL A 111 -0.29 -18.03 -10.37
N LEU A 112 -0.14 -17.72 -9.09
CA LEU A 112 0.99 -16.91 -8.59
C LEU A 112 2.34 -17.59 -8.90
N GLU A 113 2.43 -18.92 -8.69
CA GLU A 113 3.61 -19.71 -9.01
C GLU A 113 3.89 -19.72 -10.53
N GLN A 114 2.86 -19.90 -11.36
CA GLN A 114 3.01 -19.86 -12.81
C GLN A 114 3.58 -18.52 -13.28
N VAL A 115 3.01 -17.41 -12.82
CA VAL A 115 3.51 -16.06 -13.18
C VAL A 115 4.93 -15.84 -12.66
N ALA A 116 5.27 -16.37 -11.49
CA ALA A 116 6.64 -16.31 -10.95
C ALA A 116 7.64 -17.04 -11.86
N GLN A 117 7.31 -18.25 -12.30
CA GLN A 117 8.15 -19.04 -13.24
C GLN A 117 8.30 -18.35 -14.59
N GLU A 118 7.20 -17.86 -15.19
CA GLU A 118 7.22 -17.17 -16.48
C GLU A 118 8.05 -15.88 -16.46
N SER A 119 8.01 -15.13 -15.33
CA SER A 119 8.77 -13.89 -15.17
C SER A 119 10.22 -14.10 -14.69
N GLY A 120 10.60 -15.34 -14.31
CA GLY A 120 11.90 -15.62 -13.69
C GLY A 120 12.09 -14.93 -12.34
N LYS A 121 10.98 -14.70 -11.59
CA LYS A 121 10.94 -14.00 -10.31
C LYS A 121 10.39 -14.90 -9.22
N THR A 122 10.57 -14.50 -7.95
CA THR A 122 9.92 -15.22 -6.84
C THR A 122 8.45 -14.81 -6.72
N GLN A 123 7.63 -15.65 -6.08
CA GLN A 123 6.24 -15.31 -5.78
C GLN A 123 6.13 -14.00 -4.95
N ALA A 124 7.07 -13.78 -4.02
CA ALA A 124 7.14 -12.54 -3.24
C ALA A 124 7.36 -11.33 -4.14
N GLN A 125 8.32 -11.41 -5.07
CA GLN A 125 8.62 -10.33 -6.01
C GLN A 125 7.42 -10.05 -6.93
N VAL A 126 6.76 -11.10 -7.44
CA VAL A 126 5.55 -10.97 -8.27
C VAL A 126 4.41 -10.29 -7.48
N ALA A 127 4.14 -10.73 -6.24
CA ALA A 127 3.09 -10.14 -5.42
C ALA A 127 3.34 -8.67 -5.08
N LEU A 128 4.60 -8.30 -4.81
CA LEU A 128 4.99 -6.90 -4.58
C LEU A 128 4.90 -6.07 -5.86
N ASN A 129 5.40 -6.58 -6.99
CA ASN A 129 5.36 -5.91 -8.29
C ASN A 129 3.91 -5.68 -8.75
N TRP A 130 3.01 -6.65 -8.48
CA TRP A 130 1.59 -6.50 -8.75
C TRP A 130 0.97 -5.33 -7.97
N CYS A 131 1.32 -5.13 -6.69
CA CYS A 131 0.88 -3.94 -5.94
C CYS A 131 1.43 -2.66 -6.57
N LEU A 132 2.71 -2.65 -6.97
CA LEU A 132 3.38 -1.51 -7.60
C LEU A 132 2.84 -1.20 -9.01
N SER A 133 2.11 -2.10 -9.65
CA SER A 133 1.46 -1.86 -10.94
C SER A 133 0.23 -0.94 -10.84
N ARG A 134 -0.23 -0.63 -9.63
CA ARG A 134 -1.35 0.30 -9.40
C ARG A 134 -0.85 1.74 -9.31
N PRO A 135 -1.65 2.73 -9.76
CA PRO A 135 -1.25 4.13 -9.70
C PRO A 135 -1.04 4.59 -8.25
N ASN A 136 0.01 5.35 -8.01
CA ASN A 136 0.35 5.95 -6.72
C ASN A 136 0.46 4.96 -5.54
N VAL A 137 0.80 3.69 -5.80
CA VAL A 137 0.98 2.67 -4.74
C VAL A 137 2.45 2.39 -4.53
N ILE A 138 2.88 2.40 -3.27
CA ILE A 138 4.16 1.86 -2.81
C ILE A 138 3.93 0.76 -1.77
N VAL A 139 4.91 -0.11 -1.58
CA VAL A 139 4.80 -1.26 -0.67
C VAL A 139 5.83 -1.18 0.46
N ILE A 140 5.45 -1.64 1.66
CA ILE A 140 6.33 -1.69 2.83
C ILE A 140 6.42 -3.12 3.40
N PRO A 141 7.07 -4.06 2.71
CA PRO A 141 7.23 -5.43 3.19
C PRO A 141 8.16 -5.49 4.39
N LYS A 142 7.71 -6.10 5.50
CA LYS A 142 8.52 -6.27 6.72
C LYS A 142 9.32 -7.57 6.67
N THR A 143 10.61 -7.49 6.97
CA THR A 143 11.46 -8.66 7.20
C THR A 143 12.57 -8.37 8.21
N ASN A 144 13.08 -9.41 8.89
CA ASN A 144 14.27 -9.36 9.74
C ASN A 144 15.46 -10.11 9.09
N ASN A 145 15.31 -10.54 7.84
CA ASN A 145 16.31 -11.30 7.11
C ASN A 145 16.88 -10.45 5.97
N VAL A 146 18.21 -10.34 5.90
CA VAL A 146 18.92 -9.50 4.91
C VAL A 146 18.63 -9.95 3.48
N GLU A 147 18.69 -11.27 3.22
CA GLU A 147 18.45 -11.84 1.89
C GLU A 147 17.04 -11.50 1.39
N ARG A 148 16.04 -11.56 2.27
CA ARG A 148 14.66 -11.15 1.96
C ARG A 148 14.53 -9.65 1.76
N THR A 149 15.33 -8.84 2.42
CA THR A 149 15.34 -7.40 2.16
C THR A 149 15.79 -7.13 0.73
N VAL A 150 16.85 -7.79 0.28
CA VAL A 150 17.32 -7.70 -1.11
C VAL A 150 16.25 -8.22 -2.07
N GLU A 151 15.69 -9.42 -1.82
CA GLU A 151 14.60 -10.00 -2.61
C GLU A 151 13.42 -9.04 -2.76
N ASN A 152 12.99 -8.41 -1.67
CA ASN A 152 11.89 -7.45 -1.69
C ASN A 152 12.23 -6.18 -2.48
N CYS A 153 13.47 -5.66 -2.39
CA CYS A 153 13.91 -4.51 -3.17
C CYS A 153 13.94 -4.83 -4.68
N GLU A 154 14.33 -6.04 -5.05
CA GLU A 154 14.35 -6.52 -6.44
C GLU A 154 12.93 -6.77 -7.03
N ALA A 155 11.87 -6.55 -6.26
CA ALA A 155 10.51 -6.50 -6.78
C ALA A 155 10.25 -5.26 -7.65
N SER A 156 11.12 -4.24 -7.60
CA SER A 156 11.07 -3.04 -8.43
C SER A 156 12.07 -3.12 -9.60
N GLY A 157 11.99 -2.16 -10.53
CA GLY A 157 12.90 -2.08 -11.68
C GLY A 157 12.53 -2.97 -12.88
N TRP A 158 11.39 -3.63 -12.82
CA TRP A 158 10.77 -4.41 -13.90
C TRP A 158 9.25 -4.30 -13.77
N SER A 159 8.49 -4.83 -14.73
CA SER A 159 7.03 -4.79 -14.70
C SER A 159 6.44 -6.12 -15.17
N LEU A 160 5.35 -6.55 -14.52
CA LEU A 160 4.49 -7.61 -15.03
C LEU A 160 3.88 -7.20 -16.37
N SER A 161 3.66 -8.16 -17.29
CA SER A 161 2.88 -7.89 -18.49
C SER A 161 1.40 -7.69 -18.16
N SER A 162 0.66 -7.07 -19.08
CA SER A 162 -0.79 -6.87 -18.93
C SER A 162 -1.54 -8.21 -18.77
N GLU A 163 -1.08 -9.25 -19.47
CA GLU A 163 -1.64 -10.60 -19.38
C GLU A 163 -1.39 -11.20 -17.99
N GLN A 164 -0.19 -11.07 -17.46
CA GLN A 164 0.16 -11.55 -16.13
C GLN A 164 -0.63 -10.84 -15.02
N VAL A 165 -0.80 -9.53 -15.13
CA VAL A 165 -1.67 -8.76 -14.22
C VAL A 165 -3.10 -9.25 -14.30
N THR A 166 -3.64 -9.46 -15.52
CA THR A 166 -5.00 -9.96 -15.73
C THR A 166 -5.18 -11.36 -15.14
N MET A 167 -4.20 -12.25 -15.30
CA MET A 167 -4.22 -13.60 -14.72
C MET A 167 -4.29 -13.55 -13.18
N LEU A 168 -3.47 -12.70 -12.56
CA LEU A 168 -3.46 -12.51 -11.11
C LEU A 168 -4.78 -11.89 -10.64
N ASP A 169 -5.30 -10.90 -11.34
CA ASP A 169 -6.57 -10.24 -11.00
C ASP A 169 -7.75 -11.23 -11.07
N ALA A 170 -7.77 -12.13 -12.05
CA ALA A 170 -8.78 -13.17 -12.17
C ALA A 170 -8.65 -14.25 -11.08
N ALA A 171 -7.43 -14.58 -10.68
CA ALA A 171 -7.17 -15.58 -9.64
C ALA A 171 -7.51 -15.06 -8.24
N PHE A 172 -7.36 -13.74 -8.00
CA PHE A 172 -7.61 -13.09 -6.72
C PHE A 172 -8.72 -12.02 -6.87
N PRO A 173 -9.99 -12.40 -7.10
CA PRO A 173 -11.08 -11.44 -7.28
C PRO A 173 -11.33 -10.58 -6.03
N ILE A 174 -11.87 -9.36 -6.25
CA ILE A 174 -12.30 -8.41 -5.21
C ILE A 174 -13.62 -8.87 -4.56
#